data_75c1d6a9f84137d8b673e91a3d03dcfa
#
_entry.id   75c1d6a9f84137d8b673e91a3d03dcfa
#
_cell.length_a   1.000
_cell.length_b   1.000
_cell.length_c   1.000
_cell.angle_alpha   90.00
_cell.angle_beta   90.00
_cell.angle_gamma   90.00
#
_symmetry.space_group_name_H-M   'P 1'
#
loop_
_entity.id
_entity.type
_entity.pdbx_description
1 polymer ?
#
loop_
_entity_poly.entity_id
_entity_poly.type
_entity_poly.pdbx_seq_one_letter_code
_entity_poly.pdbx_strand_id
1 'polypeptide(L)'
;PAPMAGWPAEWGTALSSLGLCAVCLSSAVRTSQINRGAAAGFLLQALAALVGAVGFFWTPLGLTLAADSHSGTWVSTVIGLPLLCTNGHLMCAGCFIHLLADARLKEEQATCPNCRCEISKSLCCRNLAVEKAVSELPSECGFCMRQFPRSLLERHQKEECQDRVTQCRYKRIGCPWQGPYHELTVHEAECTHPTKTGNELMEILDEMDQTHKKEMQLYNSIFSLLSFEKIGYTEVQFRPYRTDDFITRLYYETPRFTVLNQTWVLKARVNDSERNPNLSCKRTLSFQLILKSKISSPMECSFLLLKGPYDDVKINPVIYHFIFTNENNETEYVPLPIIDSVECNKLLAAKNINLRLFIFQIQK
;
A
#
# COMPACT_ATOMS: atom_id res chain seq x y z
N PRO A 1 -53.93 -31.22 21.01
CA PRO A 1 -53.72 -29.90 20.48
C PRO A 1 -52.20 -29.70 20.33
N ALA A 2 -51.74 -29.75 19.08
CA ALA A 2 -50.35 -29.42 18.72
C ALA A 2 -50.21 -27.90 18.69
N PRO A 3 -49.08 -27.33 19.12
CA PRO A 3 -48.85 -25.92 19.05
C PRO A 3 -48.54 -25.50 17.60
N MET A 4 -49.33 -24.60 17.06
CA MET A 4 -49.08 -23.87 15.82
C MET A 4 -47.93 -22.88 16.08
N ALA A 5 -46.72 -23.27 15.87
CA ALA A 5 -45.57 -22.38 15.95
C ALA A 5 -44.68 -22.59 14.71
N GLY A 6 -44.73 -21.65 13.76
CA GLY A 6 -43.85 -21.69 12.60
C GLY A 6 -44.03 -20.62 11.52
N TRP A 7 -45.06 -19.83 11.59
CA TRP A 7 -45.46 -18.92 10.49
C TRP A 7 -44.79 -17.52 10.39
N PRO A 8 -44.22 -16.89 11.42
CA PRO A 8 -43.75 -15.50 11.26
C PRO A 8 -42.40 -15.34 10.57
N ALA A 9 -41.48 -16.28 10.69
CA ALA A 9 -40.09 -16.11 10.18
C ALA A 9 -39.98 -16.31 8.65
N GLU A 10 -40.72 -17.29 8.12
CA GLU A 10 -40.62 -17.64 6.70
C GLU A 10 -41.33 -16.61 5.79
N TRP A 11 -42.42 -16.02 6.27
CA TRP A 11 -43.08 -14.91 5.54
C TRP A 11 -42.22 -13.66 5.55
N GLY A 12 -41.44 -13.40 6.62
CA GLY A 12 -40.49 -12.31 6.69
C GLY A 12 -39.43 -12.40 5.61
N THR A 13 -38.90 -13.59 5.35
CA THR A 13 -37.90 -13.81 4.31
C THR A 13 -38.44 -13.61 2.89
N ALA A 14 -39.64 -14.10 2.60
CA ALA A 14 -40.28 -13.93 1.29
C ALA A 14 -40.61 -12.44 1.02
N LEU A 15 -41.15 -11.73 2.01
CA LEU A 15 -41.41 -10.30 1.90
C LEU A 15 -40.15 -9.46 1.75
N SER A 16 -39.08 -9.81 2.47
CA SER A 16 -37.78 -9.14 2.31
C SER A 16 -37.17 -9.37 0.93
N SER A 17 -37.31 -10.58 0.37
CA SER A 17 -36.84 -10.88 -0.98
C SER A 17 -37.62 -10.13 -2.06
N LEU A 18 -38.94 -9.99 -1.91
CA LEU A 18 -39.76 -9.17 -2.81
C LEU A 18 -39.42 -7.68 -2.71
N GLY A 19 -39.19 -7.18 -1.48
CA GLY A 19 -38.71 -5.81 -1.25
C GLY A 19 -37.36 -5.55 -1.91
N LEU A 20 -36.43 -6.48 -1.78
CA LEU A 20 -35.11 -6.39 -2.41
C LEU A 20 -35.23 -6.41 -3.95
N CYS A 21 -36.08 -7.25 -4.51
CA CYS A 21 -36.35 -7.29 -5.94
C CYS A 21 -36.85 -5.93 -6.46
N ALA A 22 -37.79 -5.32 -5.77
CA ALA A 22 -38.35 -4.01 -6.15
C ALA A 22 -37.29 -2.89 -6.10
N VAL A 23 -36.48 -2.88 -5.07
CA VAL A 23 -35.38 -1.90 -4.92
C VAL A 23 -34.33 -2.10 -6.01
N CYS A 24 -33.92 -3.33 -6.29
CA CYS A 24 -32.95 -3.63 -7.33
C CYS A 24 -33.46 -3.27 -8.73
N LEU A 25 -34.73 -3.54 -9.05
CA LEU A 25 -35.34 -3.15 -10.32
C LEU A 25 -35.41 -1.62 -10.48
N SER A 26 -35.82 -0.91 -9.43
CA SER A 26 -35.84 0.56 -9.47
C SER A 26 -34.45 1.16 -9.65
N SER A 27 -33.45 0.57 -8.99
CA SER A 27 -32.05 0.98 -9.12
C SER A 27 -31.48 0.66 -10.50
N ALA A 28 -31.84 -0.50 -11.10
CA ALA A 28 -31.44 -0.86 -12.46
C ALA A 28 -31.96 0.14 -13.49
N VAL A 29 -33.24 0.55 -13.36
CA VAL A 29 -33.84 1.55 -14.26
C VAL A 29 -33.14 2.89 -14.13
N ARG A 30 -32.86 3.36 -12.89
CA ARG A 30 -32.20 4.65 -12.66
C ARG A 30 -30.75 4.66 -13.18
N THR A 31 -30.05 3.57 -13.06
CA THR A 31 -28.63 3.47 -13.45
C THR A 31 -28.39 3.08 -14.89
N SER A 32 -29.42 2.60 -15.60
CA SER A 32 -29.30 2.12 -17.00
C SER A 32 -28.79 3.19 -17.97
N GLN A 33 -29.13 4.44 -17.73
CA GLN A 33 -28.71 5.58 -18.56
C GLN A 33 -27.26 6.02 -18.28
N ILE A 34 -26.73 5.68 -17.10
CA ILE A 34 -25.40 6.13 -16.64
C ILE A 34 -24.36 5.02 -16.78
N ASN A 35 -24.72 3.80 -16.38
CA ASN A 35 -23.81 2.67 -16.39
C ASN A 35 -24.53 1.35 -16.63
N ARG A 36 -24.37 0.79 -17.85
CA ARG A 36 -25.02 -0.47 -18.25
C ARG A 36 -24.56 -1.68 -17.43
N GLY A 37 -23.32 -1.70 -16.96
CA GLY A 37 -22.79 -2.76 -16.10
C GLY A 37 -23.43 -2.76 -14.72
N ALA A 38 -23.59 -1.60 -14.10
CA ALA A 38 -24.27 -1.45 -12.82
C ALA A 38 -25.78 -1.83 -12.93
N ALA A 39 -26.44 -1.44 -14.02
CA ALA A 39 -27.83 -1.83 -14.28
C ALA A 39 -27.98 -3.35 -14.43
N ALA A 40 -27.05 -4.02 -15.12
CA ALA A 40 -27.02 -5.47 -15.24
C ALA A 40 -26.83 -6.16 -13.87
N GLY A 41 -25.97 -5.60 -13.00
CA GLY A 41 -25.79 -6.11 -11.65
C GLY A 41 -27.06 -6.05 -10.81
N PHE A 42 -27.80 -4.93 -10.85
CA PHE A 42 -29.10 -4.80 -10.17
C PHE A 42 -30.17 -5.74 -10.74
N LEU A 43 -30.15 -5.96 -12.05
CA LEU A 43 -31.09 -6.92 -12.68
C LEU A 43 -30.79 -8.37 -12.25
N LEU A 44 -29.54 -8.77 -12.15
CA LEU A 44 -29.14 -10.09 -11.65
C LEU A 44 -29.58 -10.29 -10.20
N GLN A 45 -29.40 -9.29 -9.35
CA GLN A 45 -29.85 -9.34 -7.95
C GLN A 45 -31.39 -9.41 -7.86
N ALA A 46 -32.10 -8.65 -8.66
CA ALA A 46 -33.56 -8.70 -8.72
C ALA A 46 -34.06 -10.09 -9.15
N LEU A 47 -33.41 -10.70 -10.14
CA LEU A 47 -33.75 -12.05 -10.62
C LEU A 47 -33.53 -13.11 -9.53
N ALA A 48 -32.41 -13.05 -8.82
CA ALA A 48 -32.13 -13.99 -7.75
C ALA A 48 -33.08 -13.85 -6.56
N ALA A 49 -33.45 -12.61 -6.21
CA ALA A 49 -34.44 -12.34 -5.16
C ALA A 49 -35.82 -12.88 -5.57
N LEU A 50 -36.18 -12.77 -6.86
CA LEU A 50 -37.42 -13.31 -7.40
C LEU A 50 -37.43 -14.83 -7.34
N VAL A 51 -36.35 -15.50 -7.77
CA VAL A 51 -36.21 -16.97 -7.70
C VAL A 51 -36.33 -17.46 -6.26
N GLY A 52 -35.72 -16.76 -5.28
CA GLY A 52 -35.87 -17.07 -3.86
C GLY A 52 -37.31 -16.95 -3.35
N ALA A 53 -38.02 -15.89 -3.75
CA ALA A 53 -39.43 -15.69 -3.39
C ALA A 53 -40.34 -16.75 -4.05
N VAL A 54 -40.15 -17.06 -5.33
CA VAL A 54 -40.92 -18.06 -6.05
C VAL A 54 -40.67 -19.45 -5.46
N GLY A 55 -39.41 -19.81 -5.14
CA GLY A 55 -39.05 -21.06 -4.46
C GLY A 55 -39.82 -21.29 -3.17
N PHE A 56 -40.04 -20.20 -2.38
CA PHE A 56 -40.82 -20.26 -1.17
C PHE A 56 -42.28 -20.63 -1.39
N PHE A 57 -42.92 -20.08 -2.42
CA PHE A 57 -44.31 -20.38 -2.74
C PHE A 57 -44.52 -21.77 -3.39
N TRP A 58 -43.47 -22.37 -3.97
CA TRP A 58 -43.55 -23.67 -4.64
C TRP A 58 -43.15 -24.86 -3.77
N THR A 59 -42.56 -24.61 -2.59
CA THR A 59 -42.24 -25.67 -1.62
C THR A 59 -43.47 -26.50 -1.17
N PRO A 60 -44.69 -25.91 -1.01
CA PRO A 60 -45.86 -26.71 -0.69
C PRO A 60 -46.32 -27.65 -1.79
N LEU A 61 -45.86 -27.47 -3.04
CA LEU A 61 -46.20 -28.29 -4.21
C LEU A 61 -45.23 -29.45 -4.50
N GLY A 62 -44.26 -29.70 -3.55
CA GLY A 62 -43.34 -30.86 -3.62
C GLY A 62 -42.23 -30.75 -4.69
N LEU A 63 -42.05 -29.59 -5.31
CA LEU A 63 -40.99 -29.33 -6.26
C LEU A 63 -39.76 -28.77 -5.51
N THR A 64 -38.69 -29.55 -5.45
CA THR A 64 -37.42 -29.21 -4.73
C THR A 64 -36.59 -28.21 -5.54
N LEU A 65 -37.00 -26.96 -5.59
CA LEU A 65 -36.17 -25.82 -6.08
C LEU A 65 -35.34 -25.13 -4.97
N ALA A 66 -35.43 -25.67 -3.74
CA ALA A 66 -34.79 -25.05 -2.59
C ALA A 66 -33.24 -25.04 -2.62
N ALA A 67 -32.63 -26.00 -3.31
CA ALA A 67 -31.15 -26.06 -3.46
C ALA A 67 -30.62 -24.99 -4.42
N ASP A 68 -31.38 -24.63 -5.44
CA ASP A 68 -30.96 -23.68 -6.46
C ASP A 68 -31.14 -22.21 -6.06
N SER A 69 -32.06 -21.93 -5.11
CA SER A 69 -32.30 -20.54 -4.66
C SER A 69 -31.12 -19.99 -3.86
N HIS A 70 -30.48 -20.81 -3.02
CA HIS A 70 -29.28 -20.41 -2.29
C HIS A 70 -28.09 -20.18 -3.23
N SER A 71 -27.92 -21.04 -4.21
CA SER A 71 -26.88 -20.91 -5.24
C SER A 71 -27.11 -19.67 -6.12
N GLY A 72 -28.35 -19.40 -6.53
CA GLY A 72 -28.72 -18.23 -7.31
C GLY A 72 -28.50 -16.92 -6.56
N THR A 73 -28.86 -16.87 -5.27
CA THR A 73 -28.63 -15.71 -4.41
C THR A 73 -27.14 -15.44 -4.18
N TRP A 74 -26.38 -16.52 -3.95
CA TRP A 74 -24.92 -16.42 -3.78
C TRP A 74 -24.26 -15.92 -5.06
N VAL A 75 -24.58 -16.50 -6.22
CA VAL A 75 -24.06 -16.09 -7.53
C VAL A 75 -24.39 -14.62 -7.82
N SER A 76 -25.63 -14.18 -7.58
CA SER A 76 -26.00 -12.78 -7.82
C SER A 76 -25.30 -11.81 -6.86
N THR A 77 -25.09 -12.21 -5.61
CA THR A 77 -24.38 -11.37 -4.62
C THR A 77 -22.91 -11.26 -4.94
N VAL A 78 -22.26 -12.37 -5.36
CA VAL A 78 -20.83 -12.40 -5.69
C VAL A 78 -20.53 -11.79 -7.06
N ILE A 79 -21.36 -12.04 -8.06
CA ILE A 79 -21.15 -11.52 -9.43
C ILE A 79 -21.78 -10.14 -9.60
N GLY A 80 -22.92 -9.87 -8.98
CA GLY A 80 -23.62 -8.59 -9.13
C GLY A 80 -22.89 -7.42 -8.46
N LEU A 81 -22.32 -7.60 -7.27
CA LEU A 81 -21.57 -6.56 -6.57
C LEU A 81 -20.28 -6.13 -7.29
N PRO A 82 -19.45 -7.06 -7.84
CA PRO A 82 -18.31 -6.68 -8.67
C PRO A 82 -18.70 -5.88 -9.92
N LEU A 83 -19.87 -6.14 -10.52
CA LEU A 83 -20.38 -5.36 -11.67
C LEU A 83 -20.77 -3.94 -11.27
N LEU A 84 -21.14 -3.70 -10.00
CA LEU A 84 -21.42 -2.37 -9.44
C LEU A 84 -20.15 -1.57 -9.11
N CYS A 85 -19.01 -2.25 -8.90
CA CYS A 85 -17.71 -1.66 -8.67
C CYS A 85 -16.90 -1.73 -9.95
N THR A 86 -16.48 -0.62 -10.50
CA THR A 86 -15.55 -0.49 -11.63
C THR A 86 -15.53 -1.65 -12.62
N ASN A 87 -16.11 -1.50 -13.81
CA ASN A 87 -16.07 -2.45 -14.95
C ASN A 87 -16.26 -3.96 -14.60
N GLY A 88 -16.66 -4.27 -13.37
CA GLY A 88 -16.95 -5.62 -12.91
C GLY A 88 -15.72 -6.49 -12.58
N HIS A 89 -14.51 -5.98 -12.66
CA HIS A 89 -13.32 -6.77 -12.39
C HIS A 89 -12.66 -6.39 -11.07
N LEU A 90 -12.31 -7.42 -10.29
CA LEU A 90 -11.65 -7.30 -9.00
C LEU A 90 -10.14 -7.50 -9.16
N MET A 91 -9.39 -6.72 -8.41
CA MET A 91 -7.95 -6.93 -8.24
C MET A 91 -7.50 -6.52 -6.83
N CYS A 92 -6.39 -7.06 -6.35
CA CYS A 92 -5.84 -6.67 -5.07
C CYS A 92 -5.21 -5.27 -5.15
N ALA A 93 -5.16 -4.56 -4.03
CA ALA A 93 -4.63 -3.19 -3.98
C ALA A 93 -3.18 -3.10 -4.46
N GLY A 94 -2.34 -4.10 -4.15
CA GLY A 94 -0.95 -4.15 -4.60
C GLY A 94 -0.83 -4.27 -6.13
N CYS A 95 -1.61 -5.18 -6.74
CA CYS A 95 -1.64 -5.33 -8.21
C CYS A 95 -2.15 -4.06 -8.89
N PHE A 96 -3.18 -3.42 -8.33
CA PHE A 96 -3.73 -2.16 -8.86
C PHE A 96 -2.68 -1.04 -8.86
N ILE A 97 -1.98 -0.85 -7.74
CA ILE A 97 -0.92 0.15 -7.61
C ILE A 97 0.22 -0.15 -8.59
N HIS A 98 0.60 -1.44 -8.73
CA HIS A 98 1.64 -1.85 -9.67
C HIS A 98 1.26 -1.55 -11.12
N LEU A 99 0.02 -1.87 -11.54
CA LEU A 99 -0.45 -1.56 -12.90
C LEU A 99 -0.48 -0.06 -13.20
N LEU A 100 -0.89 0.76 -12.23
CA LEU A 100 -0.84 2.21 -12.37
C LEU A 100 0.60 2.73 -12.52
N ALA A 101 1.53 2.20 -11.72
CA ALA A 101 2.94 2.56 -11.79
C ALA A 101 3.58 2.13 -13.12
N ASP A 102 3.22 0.94 -13.62
CA ASP A 102 3.73 0.37 -14.87
C ASP A 102 3.26 1.18 -16.10
N ALA A 103 1.96 1.50 -16.14
CA ALA A 103 1.41 2.36 -17.19
C ALA A 103 2.05 3.75 -17.18
N ARG A 104 2.36 4.28 -15.98
CA ARG A 104 3.05 5.55 -15.85
C ARG A 104 4.46 5.52 -16.43
N LEU A 105 5.21 4.44 -16.19
CA LEU A 105 6.54 4.24 -16.76
C LEU A 105 6.54 4.18 -18.28
N LYS A 106 5.49 3.55 -18.85
CA LYS A 106 5.33 3.41 -20.30
C LYS A 106 4.67 4.63 -20.96
N GLU A 107 4.30 5.63 -20.17
CA GLU A 107 3.49 6.79 -20.61
C GLU A 107 2.17 6.40 -21.30
N GLU A 108 1.61 5.26 -20.89
CA GLU A 108 0.34 4.72 -21.36
C GLU A 108 -0.76 4.91 -20.32
N GLN A 109 -2.01 4.72 -20.74
CA GLN A 109 -3.13 4.64 -19.81
C GLN A 109 -3.15 3.26 -19.14
N ALA A 110 -3.31 3.25 -17.82
CA ALA A 110 -3.46 1.99 -17.10
C ALA A 110 -4.75 1.29 -17.49
N THR A 111 -4.66 0.03 -17.85
CA THR A 111 -5.80 -0.77 -18.30
C THR A 111 -5.99 -2.01 -17.45
N CYS A 112 -7.24 -2.43 -17.29
CA CYS A 112 -7.59 -3.67 -16.62
C CYS A 112 -7.07 -4.87 -17.43
N PRO A 113 -6.34 -5.83 -16.83
CA PRO A 113 -5.80 -6.98 -17.55
C PRO A 113 -6.88 -7.89 -18.15
N ASN A 114 -8.09 -7.87 -17.57
CA ASN A 114 -9.19 -8.72 -18.04
C ASN A 114 -9.99 -8.10 -19.18
N CYS A 115 -10.38 -6.82 -19.09
CA CYS A 115 -11.26 -6.17 -20.08
C CYS A 115 -10.58 -5.03 -20.84
N ARG A 116 -9.33 -4.70 -20.53
CA ARG A 116 -8.55 -3.62 -21.14
C ARG A 116 -9.18 -2.21 -21.05
N CYS A 117 -10.23 -2.06 -20.25
CA CYS A 117 -10.79 -0.73 -19.95
C CYS A 117 -9.82 0.06 -19.07
N GLU A 118 -9.85 1.37 -19.22
CA GLU A 118 -9.03 2.29 -18.41
C GLU A 118 -9.32 2.13 -16.92
N ILE A 119 -8.26 2.13 -16.12
CA ILE A 119 -8.32 2.11 -14.66
C ILE A 119 -7.58 3.33 -14.08
N SER A 120 -8.16 3.92 -13.04
CA SER A 120 -7.54 5.03 -12.30
C SER A 120 -7.97 5.01 -10.84
N LYS A 121 -7.26 5.71 -9.97
CA LYS A 121 -7.66 5.83 -8.55
C LYS A 121 -9.07 6.39 -8.36
N SER A 122 -9.48 7.31 -9.23
CA SER A 122 -10.82 7.93 -9.18
C SER A 122 -11.95 7.00 -9.63
N LEU A 123 -11.63 6.02 -10.46
CA LEU A 123 -12.59 5.03 -10.97
C LEU A 123 -12.61 3.75 -10.13
N CYS A 124 -11.68 3.58 -9.20
CA CYS A 124 -11.58 2.40 -8.36
C CYS A 124 -12.38 2.58 -7.08
N CYS A 125 -13.18 1.59 -6.76
CA CYS A 125 -14.01 1.53 -5.56
C CYS A 125 -13.68 0.28 -4.75
N ARG A 126 -13.63 0.44 -3.42
CA ARG A 126 -13.37 -0.66 -2.49
C ARG A 126 -14.60 -1.55 -2.36
N ASN A 127 -14.42 -2.86 -2.57
CA ASN A 127 -15.52 -3.81 -2.44
C ASN A 127 -15.47 -4.53 -1.08
N LEU A 128 -16.20 -3.98 -0.11
CA LEU A 128 -16.24 -4.50 1.26
C LEU A 128 -16.83 -5.90 1.36
N ALA A 129 -17.78 -6.25 0.48
CA ALA A 129 -18.39 -7.59 0.49
C ALA A 129 -17.36 -8.67 0.08
N VAL A 130 -16.58 -8.39 -0.95
CA VAL A 130 -15.51 -9.30 -1.39
C VAL A 130 -14.38 -9.34 -0.36
N GLU A 131 -14.01 -8.22 0.22
CA GLU A 131 -13.01 -8.20 1.30
C GLU A 131 -13.43 -9.05 2.47
N LYS A 132 -14.70 -8.96 2.89
CA LYS A 132 -15.27 -9.81 3.94
C LYS A 132 -15.22 -11.28 3.55
N ALA A 133 -15.69 -11.64 2.35
CA ALA A 133 -15.63 -13.02 1.87
C ALA A 133 -14.20 -13.55 1.81
N VAL A 134 -13.24 -12.75 1.31
CA VAL A 134 -11.81 -13.11 1.28
C VAL A 134 -11.23 -13.26 2.69
N SER A 135 -11.68 -12.44 3.66
CA SER A 135 -11.23 -12.52 5.05
C SER A 135 -11.66 -13.79 5.77
N GLU A 136 -12.76 -14.41 5.34
CA GLU A 136 -13.30 -15.66 5.85
C GLU A 136 -12.70 -16.90 5.17
N LEU A 137 -11.98 -16.75 4.03
CA LEU A 137 -11.36 -17.88 3.35
C LEU A 137 -10.35 -18.57 4.26
N PRO A 138 -10.34 -19.94 4.27
CA PRO A 138 -9.35 -20.70 5.01
C PRO A 138 -7.95 -20.45 4.42
N SER A 139 -7.00 -20.17 5.29
CA SER A 139 -5.60 -20.00 4.95
C SER A 139 -4.76 -20.79 5.93
N GLU A 140 -3.73 -21.45 5.41
CA GLU A 140 -2.87 -22.31 6.22
C GLU A 140 -1.84 -21.47 6.98
N CYS A 141 -1.64 -21.80 8.24
CA CYS A 141 -0.56 -21.24 9.04
C CYS A 141 0.77 -21.86 8.60
N GLY A 142 1.72 -21.03 8.13
CA GLY A 142 3.03 -21.50 7.70
C GLY A 142 3.91 -22.11 8.79
N PHE A 143 3.47 -22.08 10.06
CA PHE A 143 4.19 -22.68 11.19
C PHE A 143 3.57 -23.99 11.64
N CYS A 144 2.27 -24.01 11.96
CA CYS A 144 1.60 -25.19 12.51
C CYS A 144 0.76 -25.96 11.48
N MET A 145 0.72 -25.54 10.21
CA MET A 145 -0.02 -26.14 9.09
C MET A 145 -1.54 -26.28 9.32
N ARG A 146 -2.10 -25.63 10.35
CA ARG A 146 -3.54 -25.59 10.60
C ARG A 146 -4.18 -24.48 9.77
N GLN A 147 -5.45 -24.70 9.39
CA GLN A 147 -6.22 -23.72 8.64
C GLN A 147 -6.97 -22.77 9.57
N PHE A 148 -6.92 -21.49 9.27
CA PHE A 148 -7.60 -20.41 9.97
C PHE A 148 -8.27 -19.48 8.96
N PRO A 149 -9.36 -18.78 9.33
CA PRO A 149 -9.83 -17.66 8.56
C PRO A 149 -8.71 -16.63 8.34
N ARG A 150 -8.59 -16.13 7.12
CA ARG A 150 -7.50 -15.20 6.74
C ARG A 150 -7.41 -13.98 7.67
N SER A 151 -8.55 -13.49 8.16
CA SER A 151 -8.62 -12.39 9.13
C SER A 151 -7.97 -12.71 10.49
N LEU A 152 -7.97 -13.96 10.89
CA LEU A 152 -7.42 -14.41 12.18
C LEU A 152 -6.00 -14.95 12.05
N LEU A 153 -5.56 -15.26 10.82
CA LEU A 153 -4.28 -15.92 10.58
C LEU A 153 -3.10 -15.10 11.11
N GLU A 154 -3.09 -13.81 10.87
CA GLU A 154 -2.00 -12.93 11.31
C GLU A 154 -1.90 -12.88 12.84
N ARG A 155 -3.03 -12.74 13.52
CA ARG A 155 -3.09 -12.80 14.99
C ARG A 155 -2.63 -14.15 15.51
N HIS A 156 -3.13 -15.25 14.92
CA HIS A 156 -2.69 -16.58 15.28
C HIS A 156 -1.17 -16.75 15.12
N GLN A 157 -0.60 -16.33 13.97
CA GLN A 157 0.84 -16.45 13.70
C GLN A 157 1.71 -15.63 14.66
N LYS A 158 1.23 -14.45 15.09
CA LYS A 158 2.00 -13.54 15.96
C LYS A 158 1.87 -13.88 17.45
N GLU A 159 0.68 -14.26 17.89
CA GLU A 159 0.35 -14.33 19.32
C GLU A 159 0.03 -15.75 19.80
N GLU A 160 -0.72 -16.54 19.02
CA GLU A 160 -1.34 -17.77 19.48
C GLU A 160 -0.62 -19.05 19.05
N CYS A 161 0.06 -19.02 17.90
CA CYS A 161 0.70 -20.22 17.35
C CYS A 161 1.87 -20.69 18.24
N GLN A 162 1.80 -21.92 18.71
CA GLN A 162 2.87 -22.51 19.53
C GLN A 162 4.12 -22.86 18.72
N ASP A 163 3.96 -23.06 17.40
CA ASP A 163 5.04 -23.38 16.48
C ASP A 163 5.62 -22.13 15.80
N ARG A 164 5.13 -20.94 16.17
CA ARG A 164 5.68 -19.68 15.65
C ARG A 164 7.16 -19.56 16.00
N VAL A 165 7.95 -19.13 15.03
CA VAL A 165 9.37 -18.93 15.24
C VAL A 165 9.59 -17.74 16.18
N THR A 166 10.30 -18.00 17.26
CA THR A 166 10.68 -17.00 18.26
C THR A 166 12.17 -17.04 18.55
N GLN A 167 12.65 -16.08 19.29
CA GLN A 167 14.06 -15.92 19.65
C GLN A 167 14.20 -15.88 21.16
N CYS A 168 15.32 -16.40 21.63
CA CYS A 168 15.65 -16.35 23.05
C CYS A 168 15.72 -14.89 23.54
N ARG A 169 15.28 -14.61 24.78
CA ARG A 169 15.41 -13.29 25.42
C ARG A 169 16.86 -12.81 25.51
N TYR A 170 17.81 -13.74 25.52
CA TYR A 170 19.25 -13.45 25.54
C TYR A 170 19.85 -13.20 24.12
N LYS A 171 19.02 -13.10 23.10
CA LYS A 171 19.47 -12.72 21.74
C LYS A 171 20.28 -11.42 21.75
N ARG A 172 19.86 -10.43 22.56
CA ARG A 172 20.54 -9.13 22.66
C ARG A 172 21.98 -9.25 23.16
N ILE A 173 22.31 -10.32 23.85
CA ILE A 173 23.65 -10.61 24.32
C ILE A 173 24.30 -11.78 23.57
N GLY A 174 23.82 -12.05 22.34
CA GLY A 174 24.46 -12.94 21.38
C GLY A 174 23.95 -14.38 21.35
N CYS A 175 22.82 -14.71 22.00
CA CYS A 175 22.23 -16.05 21.85
C CYS A 175 21.71 -16.25 20.41
N PRO A 176 22.23 -17.24 19.65
CA PRO A 176 21.81 -17.45 18.27
C PRO A 176 20.52 -18.26 18.15
N TRP A 177 19.98 -18.77 19.26
CA TRP A 177 18.85 -19.68 19.21
C TRP A 177 17.60 -19.02 18.64
N GLN A 178 17.00 -19.71 17.69
CA GLN A 178 15.75 -19.40 17.07
C GLN A 178 15.00 -20.70 16.81
N GLY A 179 13.78 -20.81 17.33
CA GLY A 179 13.00 -22.03 17.25
C GLY A 179 11.52 -21.79 17.55
N PRO A 180 10.71 -22.86 17.62
CA PRO A 180 9.30 -22.77 17.91
C PRO A 180 9.05 -22.30 19.34
N TYR A 181 7.95 -21.55 19.54
CA TYR A 181 7.64 -20.92 20.82
C TYR A 181 7.49 -21.94 21.97
N HIS A 182 6.95 -23.12 21.70
CA HIS A 182 6.79 -24.14 22.73
C HIS A 182 8.13 -24.68 23.28
N GLU A 183 9.24 -24.56 22.55
CA GLU A 183 10.59 -24.94 22.99
C GLU A 183 11.34 -23.82 23.72
N LEU A 184 10.83 -22.57 23.63
CA LEU A 184 11.51 -21.41 24.18
C LEU A 184 11.84 -21.54 25.66
N THR A 185 10.88 -22.01 26.46
CA THR A 185 11.04 -22.13 27.91
C THR A 185 12.11 -23.16 28.28
N VAL A 186 12.17 -24.27 27.54
CA VAL A 186 13.18 -25.31 27.73
C VAL A 186 14.56 -24.77 27.39
N HIS A 187 14.67 -24.14 26.21
CA HIS A 187 15.92 -23.51 25.81
C HIS A 187 16.39 -22.45 26.81
N GLU A 188 15.50 -21.57 27.28
CA GLU A 188 15.88 -20.48 28.20
C GLU A 188 16.34 -20.99 29.58
N ALA A 189 15.88 -22.17 30.00
CA ALA A 189 16.36 -22.81 31.22
C ALA A 189 17.81 -23.37 31.08
N GLU A 190 18.20 -23.79 29.87
CA GLU A 190 19.51 -24.36 29.56
C GLU A 190 20.46 -23.38 28.87
N CYS A 191 19.99 -22.15 28.60
CA CYS A 191 20.77 -21.17 27.85
C CYS A 191 22.04 -20.75 28.61
N THR A 192 23.19 -20.86 27.94
CA THR A 192 24.51 -20.52 28.53
C THR A 192 24.83 -19.02 28.46
N HIS A 193 24.06 -18.21 27.73
CA HIS A 193 24.34 -16.78 27.53
C HIS A 193 24.18 -15.91 28.79
N PRO A 194 23.31 -16.21 29.77
CA PRO A 194 23.31 -15.49 31.06
C PRO A 194 24.63 -15.58 31.83
N THR A 195 25.47 -16.56 31.54
CA THR A 195 26.76 -16.76 32.23
C THR A 195 27.93 -16.01 31.57
N LYS A 196 27.67 -15.12 30.60
CA LYS A 196 28.71 -14.29 29.98
C LYS A 196 29.46 -13.44 31.02
N THR A 197 30.76 -13.31 30.80
CA THR A 197 31.60 -12.45 31.62
C THR A 197 31.26 -10.98 31.46
N GLY A 198 31.61 -10.15 32.46
CA GLY A 198 31.42 -8.71 32.39
C GLY A 198 32.08 -8.07 31.15
N ASN A 199 33.25 -8.57 30.75
CA ASN A 199 33.96 -8.07 29.57
C ASN A 199 33.19 -8.34 28.26
N GLU A 200 32.69 -9.56 28.08
CA GLU A 200 31.87 -9.91 26.91
C GLU A 200 30.56 -9.10 26.83
N LEU A 201 29.97 -8.80 27.98
CA LEU A 201 28.77 -7.94 28.02
C LEU A 201 29.11 -6.50 27.67
N MET A 202 30.27 -5.98 28.11
CA MET A 202 30.73 -4.63 27.76
C MET A 202 30.97 -4.50 26.25
N GLU A 203 31.58 -5.49 25.59
CA GLU A 203 31.77 -5.46 24.13
C GLU A 203 30.42 -5.36 23.38
N ILE A 204 29.41 -6.11 23.81
CA ILE A 204 28.06 -6.08 23.22
C ILE A 204 27.40 -4.72 23.46
N LEU A 205 27.52 -4.15 24.66
CA LEU A 205 27.00 -2.84 24.99
C LEU A 205 27.67 -1.75 24.15
N ASP A 206 28.99 -1.83 23.99
CA ASP A 206 29.75 -0.88 23.17
C ASP A 206 29.30 -0.93 21.70
N GLU A 207 29.02 -2.11 21.13
CA GLU A 207 28.47 -2.25 19.79
C GLU A 207 27.08 -1.64 19.67
N MET A 208 26.21 -1.88 20.66
CA MET A 208 24.87 -1.26 20.74
C MET A 208 24.97 0.25 20.86
N ASP A 209 25.87 0.76 21.70
CA ASP A 209 26.08 2.19 21.88
C ASP A 209 26.62 2.85 20.63
N GLN A 210 27.53 2.19 19.89
CA GLN A 210 28.01 2.68 18.60
C GLN A 210 26.88 2.80 17.58
N THR A 211 25.99 1.81 17.53
CA THR A 211 24.82 1.82 16.64
C THR A 211 23.87 2.96 16.99
N HIS A 212 23.54 3.09 18.27
CA HIS A 212 22.70 4.17 18.78
C HIS A 212 23.33 5.55 18.57
N LYS A 213 24.65 5.67 18.75
CA LYS A 213 25.39 6.90 18.50
C LYS A 213 25.31 7.35 17.05
N LYS A 214 25.37 6.41 16.08
CA LYS A 214 25.18 6.74 14.65
C LYS A 214 23.79 7.29 14.36
N GLU A 215 22.75 6.68 14.95
CA GLU A 215 21.38 7.18 14.82
C GLU A 215 21.24 8.58 15.44
N MET A 216 21.77 8.78 16.64
CA MET A 216 21.74 10.07 17.33
C MET A 216 22.53 11.15 16.59
N GLN A 217 23.62 10.79 15.92
CA GLN A 217 24.40 11.74 15.10
C GLN A 217 23.56 12.34 13.97
N LEU A 218 22.74 11.53 13.29
CA LEU A 218 21.83 12.02 12.26
C LEU A 218 20.83 13.04 12.85
N TYR A 219 20.18 12.70 13.95
CA TYR A 219 19.22 13.61 14.60
C TYR A 219 19.89 14.89 15.08
N ASN A 220 21.08 14.80 15.70
CA ASN A 220 21.84 15.96 16.14
C ASN A 220 22.29 16.84 14.97
N SER A 221 22.67 16.24 13.85
CA SER A 221 23.01 16.98 12.62
C SER A 221 21.81 17.74 12.07
N ILE A 222 20.65 17.10 11.99
CA ILE A 222 19.40 17.77 11.58
C ILE A 222 19.05 18.89 12.55
N PHE A 223 19.14 18.64 13.86
CA PHE A 223 18.85 19.65 14.88
C PHE A 223 19.81 20.84 14.84
N SER A 224 21.10 20.57 14.59
CA SER A 224 22.10 21.61 14.39
C SER A 224 21.79 22.48 13.17
N LEU A 225 21.46 21.86 12.03
CA LEU A 225 21.05 22.60 10.83
C LEU A 225 19.80 23.46 11.08
N LEU A 226 18.82 22.92 11.80
CA LEU A 226 17.59 23.65 12.14
C LEU A 226 17.85 24.83 13.13
N SER A 227 18.86 24.73 13.99
CA SER A 227 19.12 25.71 15.03
C SER A 227 20.06 26.83 14.62
N PHE A 228 21.01 26.57 13.73
CA PHE A 228 22.11 27.49 13.45
C PHE A 228 22.16 27.99 12.01
N GLU A 229 21.55 27.27 11.07
CA GLU A 229 21.66 27.62 9.65
C GLU A 229 20.44 28.38 9.14
N LYS A 230 20.65 29.13 8.05
CA LYS A 230 19.55 29.81 7.36
C LYS A 230 18.69 28.81 6.63
N ILE A 231 17.43 28.68 7.04
CA ILE A 231 16.51 27.63 6.57
C ILE A 231 15.63 28.18 5.45
N GLY A 232 15.54 27.40 4.39
CA GLY A 232 14.51 27.51 3.36
C GLY A 232 13.64 26.27 3.33
N TYR A 233 12.33 26.43 3.32
CA TYR A 233 11.36 25.36 3.27
C TYR A 233 10.36 25.58 2.14
N THR A 234 10.01 24.53 1.44
CA THR A 234 8.93 24.54 0.44
C THR A 234 8.33 23.16 0.22
N GLU A 235 7.07 23.13 -0.16
CA GLU A 235 6.43 21.93 -0.70
C GLU A 235 6.65 21.91 -2.21
N VAL A 236 7.11 20.78 -2.70
CA VAL A 236 7.41 20.58 -4.11
C VAL A 236 6.54 19.49 -4.71
N GLN A 237 6.09 19.70 -5.93
CA GLN A 237 5.29 18.75 -6.66
C GLN A 237 6.04 18.31 -7.91
N PHE A 238 6.43 17.06 -7.98
CA PHE A 238 6.96 16.46 -9.18
C PHE A 238 5.85 16.16 -10.19
N ARG A 239 6.04 16.62 -11.41
CA ARG A 239 5.18 16.31 -12.56
C ARG A 239 5.98 15.50 -13.57
N PRO A 240 5.36 14.54 -14.27
CA PRO A 240 6.03 13.84 -15.37
C PRO A 240 6.55 14.83 -16.41
N TYR A 241 7.77 14.58 -16.85
CA TYR A 241 8.44 15.38 -17.85
C TYR A 241 8.93 14.49 -18.98
N ARG A 242 8.61 14.83 -20.22
CA ARG A 242 9.13 14.14 -21.41
C ARG A 242 10.48 14.72 -21.78
N THR A 243 11.45 13.85 -22.03
CA THR A 243 12.67 14.18 -22.77
C THR A 243 12.49 13.72 -24.20
N ASP A 244 12.95 14.51 -25.18
CA ASP A 244 12.91 14.16 -26.61
C ASP A 244 13.83 12.99 -26.99
N ASP A 245 14.58 12.48 -26.03
CA ASP A 245 15.44 11.31 -26.20
C ASP A 245 14.62 10.02 -26.21
N PHE A 246 14.94 9.11 -27.11
CA PHE A 246 14.39 7.73 -27.23
C PHE A 246 14.61 6.86 -25.99
N ILE A 247 14.79 7.44 -24.82
CA ILE A 247 15.09 6.76 -23.58
C ILE A 247 13.76 6.43 -22.87
N THR A 248 13.52 5.16 -22.67
CA THR A 248 12.34 4.57 -21.97
C THR A 248 12.31 4.82 -20.45
N ARG A 249 12.87 5.95 -19.97
CA ARG A 249 12.92 6.26 -18.53
C ARG A 249 11.92 7.37 -18.21
N LEU A 250 11.19 7.18 -17.12
CA LEU A 250 10.29 8.22 -16.63
C LEU A 250 11.06 9.28 -15.85
N TYR A 251 10.96 10.51 -16.31
CA TYR A 251 11.52 11.68 -15.65
C TYR A 251 10.41 12.51 -15.02
N TYR A 252 10.74 13.16 -13.92
CA TYR A 252 9.88 14.13 -13.25
C TYR A 252 10.63 15.44 -13.09
N GLU A 253 9.89 16.53 -13.15
CA GLU A 253 10.41 17.88 -12.90
C GLU A 253 9.41 18.67 -12.07
N THR A 254 9.91 19.53 -11.18
CA THR A 254 9.06 20.48 -10.46
C THR A 254 8.94 21.77 -11.27
N PRO A 255 7.85 22.53 -11.13
CA PRO A 255 7.88 23.95 -11.50
C PRO A 255 9.04 24.65 -10.80
N ARG A 256 9.50 25.79 -11.38
CA ARG A 256 10.48 26.64 -10.70
C ARG A 256 9.89 27.15 -9.40
N PHE A 257 10.66 27.07 -8.32
CA PHE A 257 10.27 27.58 -7.02
C PHE A 257 11.39 28.44 -6.43
N THR A 258 11.02 29.35 -5.53
CA THR A 258 11.97 30.28 -4.90
C THR A 258 12.13 29.96 -3.43
N VAL A 259 13.36 29.70 -3.01
CA VAL A 259 13.75 29.41 -1.62
C VAL A 259 15.08 30.10 -1.36
N LEU A 260 15.23 30.75 -0.21
CA LEU A 260 16.44 31.52 0.17
C LEU A 260 16.82 32.58 -0.86
N ASN A 261 15.80 33.24 -1.46
CA ASN A 261 15.95 34.24 -2.51
C ASN A 261 16.64 33.71 -3.79
N GLN A 262 16.69 32.39 -3.96
CA GLN A 262 17.23 31.74 -5.15
C GLN A 262 16.13 30.92 -5.84
N THR A 263 16.24 30.80 -7.17
CA THR A 263 15.32 29.98 -7.97
C THR A 263 15.88 28.59 -8.18
N TRP A 264 15.07 27.60 -7.89
CA TRP A 264 15.42 26.18 -7.90
C TRP A 264 14.49 25.35 -8.77
N VAL A 265 15.00 24.20 -9.19
CA VAL A 265 14.24 23.14 -9.83
C VAL A 265 14.72 21.80 -9.26
N LEU A 266 13.80 20.90 -9.00
CA LEU A 266 14.12 19.50 -8.71
C LEU A 266 13.78 18.66 -9.95
N LYS A 267 14.69 17.80 -10.33
CA LYS A 267 14.46 16.72 -11.29
C LYS A 267 14.53 15.38 -10.58
N ALA A 268 13.75 14.42 -11.04
CA ALA A 268 13.85 13.06 -10.58
C ALA A 268 13.74 12.09 -11.76
N ARG A 269 14.33 10.92 -11.59
CA ARG A 269 14.24 9.81 -12.55
C ARG A 269 13.97 8.51 -11.84
N VAL A 270 13.22 7.64 -12.50
CA VAL A 270 13.07 6.26 -12.05
C VAL A 270 14.29 5.47 -12.48
N ASN A 271 14.92 4.79 -11.53
CA ASN A 271 16.00 3.88 -11.81
C ASN A 271 15.42 2.50 -12.09
N ASP A 272 15.55 2.06 -13.32
CA ASP A 272 15.32 0.66 -13.69
C ASP A 272 16.62 -0.09 -13.47
N SER A 273 16.66 -0.91 -12.45
CA SER A 273 17.90 -1.63 -12.12
C SER A 273 18.20 -2.78 -13.08
N GLU A 274 17.21 -3.32 -13.81
CA GLU A 274 17.47 -4.41 -14.76
C GLU A 274 16.34 -4.61 -15.79
N ARG A 275 16.73 -5.03 -17.00
CA ARG A 275 15.83 -5.49 -18.08
C ARG A 275 15.11 -6.81 -17.76
N ASN A 276 15.26 -7.34 -16.55
CA ASN A 276 14.64 -8.59 -16.14
C ASN A 276 13.19 -8.33 -15.70
N PRO A 277 12.18 -8.88 -16.38
CA PRO A 277 10.77 -8.69 -16.05
C PRO A 277 10.40 -9.17 -14.63
N ASN A 278 11.15 -10.12 -14.07
CA ASN A 278 10.96 -10.59 -12.69
C ASN A 278 11.43 -9.59 -11.63
N LEU A 279 12.24 -8.60 -12.00
CA LEU A 279 12.75 -7.54 -11.13
C LEU A 279 12.11 -6.19 -11.40
N SER A 280 11.14 -6.09 -12.31
CA SER A 280 10.41 -4.86 -12.64
C SER A 280 9.66 -4.25 -11.46
N CYS A 281 9.48 -5.00 -10.37
CA CYS A 281 8.90 -4.50 -9.13
C CYS A 281 9.91 -3.78 -8.21
N LYS A 282 11.22 -3.89 -8.45
CA LYS A 282 12.29 -3.27 -7.63
C LYS A 282 12.69 -1.90 -8.18
N ARG A 283 11.75 -0.97 -8.21
CA ARG A 283 11.99 0.39 -8.70
C ARG A 283 12.52 1.28 -7.59
N THR A 284 13.46 2.15 -7.94
CA THR A 284 13.95 3.23 -7.07
C THR A 284 13.85 4.55 -7.79
N LEU A 285 13.83 5.63 -7.04
CA LEU A 285 13.79 6.99 -7.56
C LEU A 285 15.07 7.72 -7.17
N SER A 286 15.70 8.39 -8.12
CA SER A 286 16.80 9.32 -7.85
C SER A 286 16.39 10.74 -8.19
N PHE A 287 16.93 11.71 -7.48
CA PHE A 287 16.63 13.12 -7.69
C PHE A 287 17.90 13.96 -7.79
N GLN A 288 17.75 15.15 -8.36
CA GLN A 288 18.78 16.15 -8.59
C GLN A 288 18.22 17.51 -8.24
N LEU A 289 18.97 18.32 -7.49
CA LEU A 289 18.64 19.71 -7.18
C LEU A 289 19.44 20.64 -8.09
N ILE A 290 18.77 21.58 -8.72
CA ILE A 290 19.33 22.51 -9.70
C ILE A 290 19.08 23.95 -9.27
N LEU A 291 20.14 24.74 -9.17
CA LEU A 291 20.09 26.19 -8.96
C LEU A 291 19.96 26.88 -10.32
N LYS A 292 18.91 27.67 -10.51
CA LYS A 292 18.65 28.42 -11.75
C LYS A 292 19.05 29.89 -11.68
N SER A 293 19.24 30.42 -10.48
CA SER A 293 19.74 31.80 -10.28
C SER A 293 21.23 31.87 -10.46
N LYS A 294 21.71 33.05 -10.93
CA LYS A 294 23.13 33.40 -10.85
C LYS A 294 23.45 33.85 -9.43
N ILE A 295 24.53 33.38 -8.88
CA ILE A 295 25.03 33.71 -7.57
C ILE A 295 26.35 34.51 -7.66
N SER A 296 26.54 35.42 -6.73
CA SER A 296 27.76 36.28 -6.69
C SER A 296 28.95 35.58 -6.04
N SER A 297 28.68 34.59 -5.17
CA SER A 297 29.71 33.80 -4.46
C SER A 297 29.26 32.36 -4.34
N PRO A 298 30.18 31.40 -4.21
CA PRO A 298 29.83 30.00 -3.93
C PRO A 298 28.89 29.88 -2.72
N MET A 299 27.85 29.05 -2.87
CA MET A 299 26.83 28.87 -1.83
C MET A 299 26.84 27.41 -1.36
N GLU A 300 27.27 27.22 -0.13
CA GLU A 300 27.30 25.92 0.52
C GLU A 300 25.93 25.63 1.12
N CYS A 301 25.34 24.50 0.72
CA CYS A 301 24.00 24.11 1.15
C CYS A 301 23.96 22.64 1.61
N SER A 302 23.24 22.42 2.69
CA SER A 302 22.72 21.09 3.02
C SER A 302 21.23 21.05 2.69
N PHE A 303 20.74 19.90 2.23
CA PHE A 303 19.32 19.77 1.92
C PHE A 303 18.82 18.36 2.20
N LEU A 304 17.53 18.25 2.47
CA LEU A 304 16.84 16.98 2.67
C LEU A 304 15.44 17.01 2.08
N LEU A 305 15.00 15.85 1.64
CA LEU A 305 13.65 15.63 1.14
C LEU A 305 12.87 14.73 2.12
N LEU A 306 11.67 15.16 2.44
CA LEU A 306 10.72 14.42 3.28
C LEU A 306 9.42 14.21 2.53
N LYS A 307 8.57 13.32 3.06
CA LYS A 307 7.24 13.09 2.52
C LYS A 307 6.40 14.37 2.51
N GLY A 308 5.55 14.52 1.53
CA GLY A 308 4.56 15.59 1.46
C GLY A 308 3.41 15.40 2.46
N PRO A 309 2.59 16.43 2.68
CA PRO A 309 1.53 16.40 3.68
C PRO A 309 0.39 15.41 3.36
N TYR A 310 0.23 15.04 2.10
CA TYR A 310 -0.90 14.24 1.61
C TYR A 310 -0.52 12.82 1.18
N ASP A 311 0.78 12.48 1.20
CA ASP A 311 1.28 11.18 0.77
C ASP A 311 1.66 10.33 1.98
N ASP A 312 1.25 9.06 1.97
CA ASP A 312 1.55 8.09 3.03
C ASP A 312 2.79 7.23 2.70
N VAL A 313 3.80 7.87 2.12
CA VAL A 313 5.05 7.21 1.74
C VAL A 313 6.09 7.39 2.82
N LYS A 314 6.80 6.30 3.15
CA LYS A 314 7.87 6.32 4.14
C LYS A 314 9.20 6.65 3.47
N ILE A 315 9.76 7.80 3.83
CA ILE A 315 11.08 8.28 3.39
C ILE A 315 11.93 8.46 4.63
N ASN A 316 13.12 7.86 4.63
CA ASN A 316 14.09 8.06 5.70
C ASN A 316 14.79 9.41 5.50
N PRO A 317 15.01 10.20 6.55
CA PRO A 317 15.74 11.45 6.42
C PRO A 317 17.21 11.19 6.09
N VAL A 318 17.69 11.77 5.00
CA VAL A 318 19.11 11.79 4.62
C VAL A 318 19.50 13.22 4.30
N ILE A 319 20.60 13.68 4.86
CA ILE A 319 21.16 15.00 4.61
C ILE A 319 22.13 14.89 3.44
N TYR A 320 21.88 15.67 2.40
CA TYR A 320 22.75 15.83 1.24
C TYR A 320 23.46 17.17 1.37
N HIS A 321 24.69 17.22 0.92
CA HIS A 321 25.53 18.41 0.98
C HIS A 321 26.09 18.74 -0.41
N PHE A 322 26.07 20.00 -0.81
CA PHE A 322 26.59 20.46 -2.09
C PHE A 322 26.98 21.94 -2.06
N ILE A 323 28.04 22.28 -2.80
CA ILE A 323 28.49 23.67 -2.98
C ILE A 323 28.09 24.12 -4.37
N PHE A 324 27.10 25.01 -4.44
CA PHE A 324 26.63 25.57 -5.72
C PHE A 324 27.52 26.73 -6.14
N THR A 325 27.88 26.72 -7.45
CA THR A 325 28.58 27.80 -8.13
C THR A 325 27.86 28.09 -9.46
N ASN A 326 28.25 29.16 -10.17
CA ASN A 326 27.66 29.43 -11.49
C ASN A 326 28.05 28.38 -12.54
N GLU A 327 29.17 27.70 -12.35
CA GLU A 327 29.69 26.64 -13.24
C GLU A 327 29.12 25.29 -12.82
N ASN A 328 28.99 25.04 -11.52
CA ASN A 328 28.49 23.81 -10.94
C ASN A 328 27.18 24.10 -10.21
N ASN A 329 26.11 24.26 -10.99
CA ASN A 329 24.80 24.69 -10.51
C ASN A 329 23.79 23.55 -10.31
N GLU A 330 24.20 22.30 -10.51
CA GLU A 330 23.35 21.11 -10.35
C GLU A 330 24.09 19.99 -9.60
N THR A 331 23.36 19.29 -8.73
CA THR A 331 23.87 18.13 -8.03
C THR A 331 23.91 16.93 -8.97
N GLU A 332 24.66 15.89 -8.61
CA GLU A 332 24.46 14.58 -9.21
C GLU A 332 23.07 14.02 -8.84
N TYR A 333 22.64 12.99 -9.61
CA TYR A 333 21.45 12.23 -9.24
C TYR A 333 21.73 11.36 -8.02
N VAL A 334 21.11 11.71 -6.89
CA VAL A 334 21.22 10.97 -5.64
C VAL A 334 19.94 10.16 -5.38
N PRO A 335 20.04 8.97 -4.78
CA PRO A 335 18.87 8.15 -4.52
C PRO A 335 17.93 8.85 -3.53
N LEU A 336 16.61 8.85 -3.84
CA LEU A 336 15.60 9.21 -2.85
C LEU A 336 15.51 8.07 -1.84
N PRO A 337 15.67 8.33 -0.53
CA PRO A 337 15.78 7.29 0.48
C PRO A 337 14.40 6.70 0.86
N ILE A 338 13.77 6.07 -0.10
CA ILE A 338 12.52 5.31 0.06
C ILE A 338 12.88 3.95 0.66
N ILE A 339 12.08 3.48 1.62
CA ILE A 339 12.39 2.27 2.38
C ILE A 339 12.45 1.03 1.48
N ASP A 340 11.47 0.90 0.58
CA ASP A 340 11.38 -0.25 -0.33
C ASP A 340 10.70 0.09 -1.67
N SER A 341 10.67 -0.88 -2.57
CA SER A 341 10.06 -0.75 -3.89
C SER A 341 8.53 -0.66 -3.85
N VAL A 342 7.88 -1.16 -2.80
CA VAL A 342 6.42 -1.04 -2.61
C VAL A 342 6.06 0.42 -2.37
N GLU A 343 6.82 1.10 -1.52
CA GLU A 343 6.68 2.52 -1.26
C GLU A 343 6.99 3.36 -2.52
N CYS A 344 8.00 2.95 -3.32
CA CYS A 344 8.28 3.58 -4.60
C CYS A 344 7.10 3.44 -5.58
N ASN A 345 6.51 2.26 -5.69
CA ASN A 345 5.33 2.03 -6.54
C ASN A 345 4.11 2.84 -6.08
N LYS A 346 3.93 3.06 -4.78
CA LYS A 346 2.88 3.96 -4.26
C LYS A 346 3.06 5.40 -4.75
N LEU A 347 4.30 5.91 -4.75
CA LEU A 347 4.61 7.23 -5.31
C LEU A 347 4.30 7.29 -6.81
N LEU A 348 4.76 6.31 -7.57
CA LEU A 348 4.58 6.26 -9.02
C LEU A 348 3.11 6.08 -9.44
N ALA A 349 2.28 5.43 -8.61
CA ALA A 349 0.85 5.29 -8.85
C ALA A 349 0.07 6.61 -8.67
N ALA A 350 0.66 7.59 -8.00
CA ALA A 350 0.07 8.92 -7.86
C ALA A 350 0.27 9.75 -9.14
N LYS A 351 -0.70 10.58 -9.49
CA LYS A 351 -0.60 11.50 -10.64
C LYS A 351 0.56 12.50 -10.45
N ASN A 352 0.72 12.99 -9.24
CA ASN A 352 1.76 13.91 -8.84
C ASN A 352 2.42 13.36 -7.56
N ILE A 353 3.72 13.58 -7.43
CA ILE A 353 4.48 13.23 -6.25
C ILE A 353 4.70 14.51 -5.44
N ASN A 354 4.18 14.55 -4.21
CA ASN A 354 4.32 15.70 -3.32
C ASN A 354 5.37 15.40 -2.26
N LEU A 355 6.37 16.25 -2.15
CA LEU A 355 7.46 16.14 -1.20
C LEU A 355 7.67 17.47 -0.47
N ARG A 356 8.38 17.44 0.63
CA ARG A 356 8.87 18.60 1.37
C ARG A 356 10.36 18.72 1.19
N LEU A 357 10.80 19.85 0.70
CA LEU A 357 12.22 20.19 0.57
C LEU A 357 12.61 21.18 1.66
N PHE A 358 13.68 20.84 2.36
CA PHE A 358 14.40 21.75 3.26
C PHE A 358 15.77 22.02 2.68
N ILE A 359 16.16 23.29 2.61
CA ILE A 359 17.49 23.75 2.19
C ILE A 359 18.06 24.60 3.31
N PHE A 360 19.24 24.27 3.76
CA PHE A 360 20.00 24.97 4.77
C PHE A 360 21.21 25.62 4.11
N GLN A 361 21.26 26.95 4.14
CA GLN A 361 22.43 27.66 3.65
C GLN A 361 23.42 27.80 4.82
N ILE A 362 24.58 27.17 4.65
CA ILE A 362 25.64 27.22 5.64
C ILE A 362 26.27 28.61 5.61
N GLN A 363 26.21 29.28 6.74
CA GLN A 363 26.82 30.60 6.91
C GLN A 363 28.24 30.41 7.47
N LYS A 364 29.25 30.82 6.70
CA LYS A 364 30.63 30.90 7.16
C LYS A 364 30.89 32.23 7.84
#